data_4c1654fc664b819e58b1d6b0db819df8
#
_entry.id   4c1654fc664b819e58b1d6b0db819df8
#
_cell.length_a   1.000
_cell.length_b   1.000
_cell.length_c   1.000
_cell.angle_alpha   90.00
_cell.angle_beta   90.00
_cell.angle_gamma   90.00
#
_symmetry.space_group_name_H-M   'P 1'
#
loop_
_entity.id
_entity.type
_entity.pdbx_description
1 polymer ?
#
loop_
_entity_poly.entity_id
_entity_poly.type
_entity_poly.pdbx_seq_one_letter_code
_entity_poly.pdbx_strand_id
1 'polypeptide(L)'
;MHKSNFETLQHYLESQIIGQHDLVKQLLIALLADGHILVEGPPGLAKTRAVKSLSDCVEGDFHRIQFTPDLLPADLTGTDIFRPETGEFTFQSGPIFNSLILADEINRAPAKVQAAMLEAMAEKQVTAGRHTYALPELFLVMATQNPIEQEGTYPLPEAQLDRFLLHLEVDYPDAEHELAILRINRGEAKGECSIERPSLSQQDIFTARQEALDIHMAEAIEQYIVRLVMATRRASEYDSELDKWLAMGVSPRATIALDRCARAHAWLAGRDFVSPEDVQAMAYPVLRHRLLLSYHAQAEGVTANQVIDKLLSLVGSA
;
A
#
# COMPACT_ATOMS: atom_id res chain seq x y z
N MET A 1 -17.93 -8.79 -16.36
CA MET A 1 -18.42 -7.40 -16.17
C MET A 1 -17.46 -6.63 -15.25
N HIS A 2 -17.14 -7.13 -14.05
CA HIS A 2 -16.26 -6.42 -13.09
C HIS A 2 -14.82 -6.25 -13.60
N LYS A 3 -14.21 -7.28 -14.22
CA LYS A 3 -12.87 -7.17 -14.83
C LYS A 3 -12.77 -6.03 -15.85
N SER A 4 -13.76 -5.90 -16.75
CA SER A 4 -13.80 -4.82 -17.74
C SER A 4 -13.86 -3.42 -17.10
N ASN A 5 -14.56 -3.28 -15.96
CA ASN A 5 -14.62 -2.02 -15.23
C ASN A 5 -13.25 -1.68 -14.60
N PHE A 6 -12.53 -2.68 -14.08
CA PHE A 6 -11.18 -2.49 -13.54
C PHE A 6 -10.13 -2.23 -14.63
N GLU A 7 -10.24 -2.85 -15.80
CA GLU A 7 -9.42 -2.52 -16.98
C GLU A 7 -9.62 -1.06 -17.38
N THR A 8 -10.88 -0.61 -17.44
CA THR A 8 -11.20 0.79 -17.75
C THR A 8 -10.65 1.74 -16.67
N LEU A 9 -10.77 1.36 -15.39
CA LEU A 9 -10.20 2.12 -14.27
C LEU A 9 -8.68 2.19 -14.38
N GLN A 10 -8.00 1.08 -14.66
CA GLN A 10 -6.55 1.04 -14.82
C GLN A 10 -6.10 1.97 -15.95
N HIS A 11 -6.69 1.88 -17.13
CA HIS A 11 -6.37 2.75 -18.27
C HIS A 11 -6.60 4.23 -17.94
N TYR A 12 -7.70 4.54 -17.24
CA TYR A 12 -7.95 5.91 -16.80
C TYR A 12 -6.85 6.39 -15.86
N LEU A 13 -6.52 5.62 -14.81
CA LEU A 13 -5.47 5.98 -13.86
C LEU A 13 -4.10 6.13 -14.53
N GLU A 14 -3.71 5.22 -15.43
CA GLU A 14 -2.47 5.29 -16.21
C GLU A 14 -2.41 6.55 -17.08
N SER A 15 -3.55 7.01 -17.61
CA SER A 15 -3.63 8.25 -18.35
C SER A 15 -3.48 9.51 -17.47
N GLN A 16 -3.82 9.42 -16.19
CA GLN A 16 -3.68 10.51 -15.21
C GLN A 16 -2.31 10.54 -14.53
N ILE A 17 -1.63 9.39 -14.45
CA ILE A 17 -0.40 9.18 -13.66
C ILE A 17 0.70 8.66 -14.59
N ILE A 18 1.21 9.57 -15.42
CA ILE A 18 2.18 9.22 -16.46
C ILE A 18 3.50 8.72 -15.85
N GLY A 19 4.03 7.66 -16.44
CA GLY A 19 5.34 7.07 -16.07
C GLY A 19 5.34 6.28 -14.77
N GLN A 20 4.19 6.07 -14.13
CA GLN A 20 4.07 5.38 -12.84
C GLN A 20 3.12 4.17 -12.94
N HIS A 21 3.31 3.32 -13.95
CA HIS A 21 2.47 2.13 -14.18
C HIS A 21 2.45 1.19 -12.98
N ASP A 22 3.60 1.00 -12.33
CA ASP A 22 3.72 0.15 -11.15
C ASP A 22 2.92 0.71 -9.97
N LEU A 23 2.92 2.03 -9.76
CA LEU A 23 2.11 2.66 -8.72
C LEU A 23 0.62 2.41 -8.94
N VAL A 24 0.14 2.58 -10.17
CA VAL A 24 -1.27 2.32 -10.52
C VAL A 24 -1.61 0.85 -10.28
N LYS A 25 -0.79 -0.07 -10.79
CA LYS A 25 -0.99 -1.50 -10.63
C LYS A 25 -1.01 -1.94 -9.17
N GLN A 26 -0.04 -1.47 -8.36
CA GLN A 26 0.04 -1.80 -6.94
C GLN A 26 -1.12 -1.19 -6.15
N LEU A 27 -1.59 0.00 -6.52
CA LEU A 27 -2.76 0.63 -5.91
C LEU A 27 -4.04 -0.19 -6.13
N LEU A 28 -4.23 -0.71 -7.35
CA LEU A 28 -5.34 -1.60 -7.69
C LEU A 28 -5.23 -2.95 -6.97
N ILE A 29 -4.02 -3.51 -6.86
CA ILE A 29 -3.77 -4.74 -6.09
C ILE A 29 -4.10 -4.51 -4.62
N ALA A 30 -3.67 -3.40 -4.02
CA ALA A 30 -3.99 -3.07 -2.63
C ALA A 30 -5.50 -2.92 -2.41
N LEU A 31 -6.22 -2.32 -3.36
CA LEU A 31 -7.67 -2.19 -3.34
C LEU A 31 -8.37 -3.56 -3.36
N LEU A 32 -7.92 -4.47 -4.23
CA LEU A 32 -8.47 -5.82 -4.40
C LEU A 32 -8.09 -6.75 -3.23
N ALA A 33 -6.87 -6.66 -2.74
CA ALA A 33 -6.37 -7.49 -1.64
C ALA A 33 -6.80 -7.00 -0.25
N ASP A 34 -7.62 -5.94 -0.16
CA ASP A 34 -8.09 -5.30 1.08
C ASP A 34 -6.94 -4.95 2.02
N GLY A 35 -5.98 -4.19 1.52
CA GLY A 35 -4.79 -3.81 2.28
C GLY A 35 -4.36 -2.35 2.03
N HIS A 36 -3.36 -1.93 2.77
CA HIS A 36 -2.82 -0.58 2.74
C HIS A 36 -1.44 -0.56 2.07
N ILE A 37 -1.07 0.56 1.47
CA ILE A 37 0.18 0.70 0.72
C ILE A 37 1.05 1.81 1.31
N LEU A 38 2.35 1.53 1.43
CA LEU A 38 3.38 2.51 1.72
C LEU A 38 4.11 2.86 0.43
N VAL A 39 4.21 4.14 0.12
CA VAL A 39 4.90 4.63 -1.08
C VAL A 39 6.07 5.51 -0.65
N GLU A 40 7.26 5.08 -0.98
CA GLU A 40 8.50 5.80 -0.71
C GLU A 40 9.03 6.42 -2.01
N GLY A 41 9.47 7.67 -1.94
CA GLY A 41 10.06 8.36 -3.08
C GLY A 41 10.09 9.87 -2.90
N PRO A 42 10.82 10.58 -3.79
CA PRO A 42 10.95 12.03 -3.76
C PRO A 42 9.59 12.75 -3.79
N PRO A 43 9.52 14.00 -3.34
CA PRO A 43 8.31 14.82 -3.46
C PRO A 43 8.01 15.12 -4.94
N GLY A 44 6.72 15.39 -5.23
CA GLY A 44 6.31 15.80 -6.59
C GLY A 44 6.00 14.66 -7.57
N LEU A 45 6.14 13.40 -7.17
CA LEU A 45 5.94 12.21 -8.04
C LEU A 45 4.49 11.73 -8.15
N ALA A 46 3.54 12.63 -8.29
CA ALA A 46 2.12 12.32 -8.52
C ALA A 46 1.45 11.40 -7.45
N LYS A 47 2.09 11.13 -6.29
CA LYS A 47 1.54 10.28 -5.22
C LYS A 47 0.16 10.75 -4.78
N THR A 48 -0.01 12.05 -4.54
CA THR A 48 -1.31 12.65 -4.20
C THR A 48 -2.31 12.50 -5.34
N ARG A 49 -1.86 12.69 -6.60
CA ARG A 49 -2.70 12.55 -7.79
C ARG A 49 -3.23 11.13 -7.95
N ALA A 50 -2.41 10.10 -7.62
CA ALA A 50 -2.79 8.70 -7.72
C ALA A 50 -4.03 8.36 -6.88
N VAL A 51 -4.00 8.67 -5.58
CA VAL A 51 -5.14 8.39 -4.69
C VAL A 51 -6.33 9.28 -5.03
N LYS A 52 -6.10 10.55 -5.37
CA LYS A 52 -7.16 11.46 -5.77
C LYS A 52 -7.87 10.97 -7.04
N SER A 53 -7.12 10.57 -8.07
CA SER A 53 -7.71 10.03 -9.31
C SER A 53 -8.47 8.73 -9.05
N LEU A 54 -7.98 7.86 -8.16
CA LEU A 54 -8.70 6.68 -7.73
C LEU A 54 -10.00 7.06 -7.00
N SER A 55 -9.94 8.00 -6.05
CA SER A 55 -11.11 8.44 -5.28
C SER A 55 -12.17 9.09 -6.14
N ASP A 56 -11.77 9.73 -7.21
CA ASP A 56 -12.69 10.31 -8.18
C ASP A 56 -13.47 9.26 -8.99
N CYS A 57 -12.98 8.01 -9.01
CA CYS A 57 -13.56 6.88 -9.76
C CYS A 57 -14.30 5.87 -8.88
N VAL A 58 -14.15 5.93 -7.57
CA VAL A 58 -14.66 4.96 -6.60
C VAL A 58 -15.66 5.65 -5.69
N GLU A 59 -16.80 5.00 -5.43
CA GLU A 59 -17.78 5.48 -4.45
C GLU A 59 -17.18 5.44 -3.03
N GLY A 60 -17.05 6.60 -2.41
CA GLY A 60 -16.54 6.77 -1.05
C GLY A 60 -15.89 8.14 -0.84
N ASP A 61 -15.72 8.49 0.41
CA ASP A 61 -15.12 9.76 0.79
C ASP A 61 -13.58 9.65 0.77
N PHE A 62 -12.95 10.71 0.28
CA PHE A 62 -11.50 10.86 0.26
C PHE A 62 -11.04 11.95 1.21
N HIS A 63 -9.96 11.67 1.95
CA HIS A 63 -9.30 12.71 2.74
C HIS A 63 -7.78 12.61 2.63
N ARG A 64 -7.12 13.78 2.50
CA ARG A 64 -5.66 13.90 2.59
C ARG A 64 -5.29 14.41 3.96
N ILE A 65 -4.47 13.65 4.68
CA ILE A 65 -3.92 14.01 5.98
C ILE A 65 -2.44 14.34 5.78
N GLN A 66 -2.06 15.60 5.98
CA GLN A 66 -0.65 15.98 6.01
C GLN A 66 -0.11 15.74 7.42
N PHE A 67 0.85 14.84 7.53
CA PHE A 67 1.47 14.55 8.82
C PHE A 67 2.52 15.60 9.16
N THR A 68 2.45 16.13 10.40
CA THR A 68 3.33 17.18 10.91
C THR A 68 3.73 16.87 12.35
N PRO A 69 4.85 17.45 12.86
CA PRO A 69 5.33 17.17 14.22
C PRO A 69 4.37 17.60 15.36
N ASP A 70 3.44 18.49 15.08
CA ASP A 70 2.46 19.03 16.02
C ASP A 70 1.12 18.29 16.02
N LEU A 71 0.93 17.34 15.10
CA LEU A 71 -0.30 16.55 14.99
C LEU A 71 -0.51 15.71 16.26
N LEU A 72 -1.76 15.63 16.71
CA LEU A 72 -2.19 14.80 17.84
C LEU A 72 -3.01 13.60 17.36
N PRO A 73 -3.04 12.47 18.10
CA PRO A 73 -3.89 11.33 17.75
C PRO A 73 -5.37 11.69 17.57
N ALA A 74 -5.90 12.61 18.38
CA ALA A 74 -7.28 13.08 18.29
C ALA A 74 -7.59 13.81 16.97
N ASP A 75 -6.58 14.42 16.34
CA ASP A 75 -6.74 15.08 15.04
C ASP A 75 -7.02 14.06 13.92
N LEU A 76 -6.58 12.81 14.11
CA LEU A 76 -6.86 11.69 13.21
C LEU A 76 -8.16 10.98 13.55
N THR A 77 -8.32 10.63 14.82
CA THR A 77 -9.37 9.71 15.29
C THR A 77 -10.66 10.44 15.63
N GLY A 78 -10.59 11.75 15.86
CA GLY A 78 -11.70 12.50 16.40
C GLY A 78 -11.70 12.55 17.94
N THR A 79 -12.65 13.27 18.49
CA THR A 79 -12.74 13.54 19.92
C THR A 79 -14.17 13.75 20.37
N ASP A 80 -14.44 13.52 21.65
CA ASP A 80 -15.72 13.85 22.27
C ASP A 80 -15.78 15.36 22.56
N ILE A 81 -16.77 16.04 22.02
CA ILE A 81 -17.02 17.46 22.25
C ILE A 81 -18.21 17.61 23.19
N PHE A 82 -17.98 18.33 24.31
CA PHE A 82 -19.06 18.70 25.22
C PHE A 82 -19.95 19.78 24.57
N ARG A 83 -21.24 19.51 24.52
CA ARG A 83 -22.27 20.48 24.06
C ARG A 83 -22.96 21.13 25.27
N PRO A 84 -22.67 22.40 25.57
CA PRO A 84 -23.26 23.07 26.73
C PRO A 84 -24.78 23.19 26.66
N GLU A 85 -25.35 23.21 25.45
CA GLU A 85 -26.79 23.38 25.19
C GLU A 85 -27.59 22.13 25.60
N THR A 86 -27.00 20.94 25.43
CA THR A 86 -27.64 19.65 25.78
C THR A 86 -27.08 19.01 27.03
N GLY A 87 -25.91 19.46 27.51
CA GLY A 87 -25.17 18.86 28.61
C GLY A 87 -24.54 17.51 28.28
N GLU A 88 -24.46 17.16 27.00
CA GLU A 88 -24.00 15.85 26.50
C GLU A 88 -22.65 15.96 25.78
N PHE A 89 -21.91 14.85 25.77
CA PHE A 89 -20.75 14.69 24.90
C PHE A 89 -21.19 14.08 23.56
N THR A 90 -20.75 14.69 22.47
CA THR A 90 -20.99 14.20 21.11
C THR A 90 -19.64 13.89 20.47
N PHE A 91 -19.47 12.67 19.98
CA PHE A 91 -18.28 12.30 19.23
C PHE A 91 -18.26 13.02 17.89
N GLN A 92 -17.15 13.74 17.65
CA GLN A 92 -16.84 14.29 16.34
C GLN A 92 -15.78 13.41 15.69
N SER A 93 -16.15 12.70 14.62
CA SER A 93 -15.25 11.84 13.87
C SER A 93 -14.12 12.63 13.22
N GLY A 94 -12.91 12.06 13.29
CA GLY A 94 -11.73 12.60 12.60
C GLY A 94 -11.64 12.12 11.14
N PRO A 95 -10.62 12.59 10.41
CA PRO A 95 -10.43 12.27 8.99
C PRO A 95 -10.20 10.78 8.70
N ILE A 96 -9.86 9.98 9.69
CA ILE A 96 -9.65 8.53 9.53
C ILE A 96 -10.94 7.77 9.15
N PHE A 97 -12.11 8.39 9.34
CA PHE A 97 -13.41 7.80 9.01
C PHE A 97 -13.80 7.95 7.53
N ASN A 98 -12.85 8.30 6.66
CA ASN A 98 -13.05 8.31 5.21
C ASN A 98 -12.63 6.97 4.59
N SER A 99 -13.21 6.63 3.44
CA SER A 99 -12.94 5.37 2.73
C SER A 99 -11.54 5.29 2.13
N LEU A 100 -11.09 6.39 1.54
CA LEU A 100 -9.79 6.51 0.89
C LEU A 100 -8.97 7.60 1.57
N ILE A 101 -7.82 7.24 2.10
CA ILE A 101 -6.96 8.17 2.83
C ILE A 101 -5.58 8.24 2.20
N LEU A 102 -5.12 9.46 1.96
CA LEU A 102 -3.72 9.75 1.72
C LEU A 102 -3.09 10.25 3.02
N ALA A 103 -2.27 9.42 3.66
CA ALA A 103 -1.45 9.79 4.82
C ALA A 103 -0.09 10.32 4.31
N ASP A 104 -0.03 11.61 4.06
CA ASP A 104 1.12 12.23 3.41
C ASP A 104 2.23 12.56 4.42
N GLU A 105 3.45 12.07 4.14
CA GLU A 105 4.65 12.21 4.99
C GLU A 105 4.46 11.63 6.41
N ILE A 106 3.98 10.39 6.50
CA ILE A 106 3.64 9.72 7.78
C ILE A 106 4.80 9.72 8.78
N ASN A 107 6.04 9.71 8.30
CA ASN A 107 7.25 9.74 9.12
C ASN A 107 7.53 11.12 9.77
N ARG A 108 6.77 12.18 9.46
CA ARG A 108 6.91 13.50 10.11
C ARG A 108 6.12 13.61 11.41
N ALA A 109 5.14 12.76 11.62
CA ALA A 109 4.35 12.81 12.86
C ALA A 109 5.01 12.06 14.01
N PRO A 110 4.73 12.46 15.26
CA PRO A 110 5.20 11.74 16.45
C PRO A 110 4.73 10.27 16.45
N ALA A 111 5.51 9.40 17.10
CA ALA A 111 5.24 7.95 17.15
C ALA A 111 3.84 7.59 17.67
N LYS A 112 3.24 8.40 18.55
CA LYS A 112 1.87 8.19 19.04
C LYS A 112 0.81 8.37 17.96
N VAL A 113 1.02 9.31 17.05
CA VAL A 113 0.11 9.59 15.93
C VAL A 113 0.24 8.49 14.89
N GLN A 114 1.48 8.10 14.55
CA GLN A 114 1.74 6.96 13.68
C GLN A 114 1.08 5.68 14.23
N ALA A 115 1.25 5.40 15.53
CA ALA A 115 0.65 4.24 16.18
C ALA A 115 -0.89 4.24 16.07
N ALA A 116 -1.54 5.38 16.30
CA ALA A 116 -3.00 5.51 16.18
C ALA A 116 -3.49 5.21 14.76
N MET A 117 -2.81 5.74 13.73
CA MET A 117 -3.12 5.46 12.33
C MET A 117 -2.97 3.98 12.00
N LEU A 118 -1.83 3.39 12.38
CA LEU A 118 -1.53 1.99 12.06
C LEU A 118 -2.38 0.99 12.87
N GLU A 119 -2.82 1.36 14.07
CA GLU A 119 -3.79 0.57 14.84
C GLU A 119 -5.14 0.56 14.15
N ALA A 120 -5.64 1.72 13.74
CA ALA A 120 -6.89 1.84 13.00
C ALA A 120 -6.86 1.07 11.67
N MET A 121 -5.73 1.07 10.96
CA MET A 121 -5.54 0.27 9.74
C MET A 121 -5.66 -1.23 10.01
N ALA A 122 -5.10 -1.71 11.12
CA ALA A 122 -5.09 -3.14 11.44
C ALA A 122 -6.43 -3.63 11.99
N GLU A 123 -7.07 -2.83 12.85
CA GLU A 123 -8.27 -3.24 13.60
C GLU A 123 -9.58 -2.81 12.92
N LYS A 124 -9.50 -1.96 11.88
CA LYS A 124 -10.65 -1.33 11.19
C LYS A 124 -11.65 -0.68 12.16
N GLN A 125 -11.14 -0.16 13.26
CA GLN A 125 -11.93 0.53 14.30
C GLN A 125 -11.04 1.52 15.06
N VAL A 126 -11.70 2.47 15.72
CA VAL A 126 -11.07 3.48 16.58
C VAL A 126 -11.77 3.50 17.92
N THR A 127 -10.99 3.52 19.00
CA THR A 127 -11.52 3.72 20.35
C THR A 127 -11.30 5.16 20.79
N ALA A 128 -12.39 5.89 21.05
CA ALA A 128 -12.36 7.24 21.59
C ALA A 128 -13.19 7.29 22.90
N GLY A 129 -12.55 7.73 23.97
CA GLY A 129 -13.18 7.72 25.30
C GLY A 129 -13.55 6.29 25.74
N ARG A 130 -14.86 6.01 25.85
CA ARG A 130 -15.41 4.71 26.27
C ARG A 130 -16.06 3.95 25.12
N HIS A 131 -16.04 4.47 23.92
CA HIS A 131 -16.73 3.92 22.76
C HIS A 131 -15.75 3.49 21.68
N THR A 132 -16.09 2.39 21.01
CA THR A 132 -15.37 1.91 19.83
C THR A 132 -16.24 2.14 18.61
N TYR A 133 -15.66 2.78 17.60
CA TYR A 133 -16.33 3.16 16.35
C TYR A 133 -15.70 2.38 15.20
N ALA A 134 -16.52 1.68 14.42
CA ALA A 134 -16.06 0.99 13.22
C ALA A 134 -15.68 1.99 12.12
N LEU A 135 -14.62 1.70 11.39
CA LEU A 135 -14.26 2.43 10.17
C LEU A 135 -15.09 1.94 8.97
N PRO A 136 -15.12 2.67 7.85
CA PRO A 136 -15.79 2.22 6.64
C PRO A 136 -15.34 0.82 6.20
N GLU A 137 -16.24 0.03 5.63
CA GLU A 137 -15.93 -1.30 5.10
C GLU A 137 -14.90 -1.23 3.97
N LEU A 138 -15.09 -0.27 3.04
CA LEU A 138 -14.06 0.13 2.10
C LEU A 138 -13.12 1.11 2.80
N PHE A 139 -11.95 0.62 3.21
CA PHE A 139 -10.96 1.42 3.90
C PHE A 139 -9.56 1.15 3.32
N LEU A 140 -9.06 2.10 2.54
CA LEU A 140 -7.72 2.05 1.94
C LEU A 140 -6.90 3.26 2.37
N VAL A 141 -5.71 2.99 2.90
CA VAL A 141 -4.71 4.01 3.22
C VAL A 141 -3.53 3.87 2.28
N MET A 142 -3.18 4.96 1.60
CA MET A 142 -1.87 5.12 1.00
C MET A 142 -1.07 6.07 1.87
N ALA A 143 -0.04 5.56 2.53
CA ALA A 143 0.90 6.36 3.27
C ALA A 143 2.11 6.71 2.38
N THR A 144 2.65 7.92 2.53
CA THR A 144 3.86 8.33 1.83
C THR A 144 5.01 8.60 2.79
N GLN A 145 6.23 8.30 2.34
CA GLN A 145 7.47 8.70 3.00
C GLN A 145 8.40 9.38 2.00
N ASN A 146 9.16 10.34 2.49
CA ASN A 146 10.23 10.95 1.73
C ASN A 146 11.58 10.47 2.30
N PRO A 147 12.36 9.66 1.56
CA PRO A 147 13.62 9.11 2.05
C PRO A 147 14.74 10.15 2.18
N ILE A 148 14.60 11.30 1.50
CA ILE A 148 15.63 12.34 1.47
C ILE A 148 15.57 13.22 2.72
N GLU A 149 14.38 13.41 3.27
CA GLU A 149 14.18 14.23 4.46
C GLU A 149 14.44 13.42 5.74
N GLN A 150 15.61 13.61 6.35
CA GLN A 150 15.99 12.95 7.62
C GLN A 150 15.75 13.85 8.83
N GLU A 151 15.84 15.16 8.68
CA GLU A 151 15.61 16.10 9.79
C GLU A 151 14.11 16.23 10.13
N GLY A 152 13.78 16.10 11.41
CA GLY A 152 12.40 16.22 11.89
C GLY A 152 11.51 15.03 11.52
N THR A 153 12.08 13.86 11.20
CA THR A 153 11.35 12.64 10.92
C THR A 153 11.50 11.60 12.04
N TYR A 154 10.47 10.77 12.17
CA TYR A 154 10.40 9.64 13.10
C TYR A 154 10.25 8.37 12.27
N PRO A 155 11.29 7.52 12.15
CA PRO A 155 11.19 6.31 11.36
C PRO A 155 10.11 5.38 11.91
N LEU A 156 9.38 4.72 11.00
CA LEU A 156 8.42 3.69 11.39
C LEU A 156 9.17 2.43 11.86
N PRO A 157 8.88 1.91 13.06
CA PRO A 157 9.41 0.62 13.50
C PRO A 157 8.97 -0.54 12.58
N GLU A 158 9.77 -1.60 12.50
CA GLU A 158 9.53 -2.76 11.65
C GLU A 158 8.15 -3.40 11.90
N ALA A 159 7.73 -3.49 13.17
CA ALA A 159 6.41 -4.01 13.55
C ALA A 159 5.25 -3.15 13.02
N GLN A 160 5.50 -1.88 12.74
CA GLN A 160 4.54 -0.95 12.15
C GLN A 160 4.57 -1.05 10.63
N LEU A 161 5.74 -1.17 10.02
CA LEU A 161 5.90 -1.39 8.58
C LEU A 161 5.21 -2.68 8.14
N ASP A 162 5.27 -3.76 8.93
CA ASP A 162 4.60 -5.04 8.65
C ASP A 162 3.06 -4.95 8.55
N ARG A 163 2.45 -3.84 8.96
CA ARG A 163 1.00 -3.59 8.82
C ARG A 163 0.60 -3.13 7.41
N PHE A 164 1.53 -2.57 6.65
CA PHE A 164 1.29 -2.28 5.24
C PHE A 164 1.32 -3.57 4.43
N LEU A 165 0.35 -3.72 3.52
CA LEU A 165 0.30 -4.86 2.61
C LEU A 165 1.46 -4.81 1.62
N LEU A 166 1.67 -3.64 1.02
CA LEU A 166 2.64 -3.38 -0.03
C LEU A 166 3.53 -2.18 0.32
N HIS A 167 4.80 -2.25 -0.08
CA HIS A 167 5.74 -1.14 -0.08
C HIS A 167 6.27 -0.92 -1.50
N LEU A 168 6.09 0.28 -2.01
CA LEU A 168 6.49 0.69 -3.34
C LEU A 168 7.54 1.81 -3.27
N GLU A 169 8.62 1.63 -4.00
CA GLU A 169 9.61 2.67 -4.28
C GLU A 169 9.26 3.34 -5.62
N VAL A 170 9.15 4.65 -5.60
CA VAL A 170 8.81 5.47 -6.77
C VAL A 170 9.96 6.39 -7.08
N ASP A 171 10.41 6.40 -8.32
CA ASP A 171 11.51 7.24 -8.79
C ASP A 171 11.03 8.27 -9.82
N TYR A 172 11.92 9.20 -10.19
CA TYR A 172 11.63 10.22 -11.18
C TYR A 172 11.30 9.60 -12.54
N PRO A 173 10.32 10.17 -13.27
CA PRO A 173 10.02 9.74 -14.63
C PRO A 173 11.19 10.06 -15.57
N ASP A 174 11.27 9.34 -16.67
CA ASP A 174 12.21 9.62 -17.74
C ASP A 174 11.80 10.86 -18.56
N ALA A 175 12.67 11.29 -19.50
CA ALA A 175 12.44 12.50 -20.29
C ALA A 175 11.19 12.44 -21.18
N GLU A 176 10.78 11.26 -21.63
CA GLU A 176 9.57 11.08 -22.45
C GLU A 176 8.32 11.28 -21.60
N HIS A 177 8.29 10.67 -20.42
CA HIS A 177 7.19 10.83 -19.46
C HIS A 177 7.11 12.25 -18.90
N GLU A 178 8.23 12.93 -18.65
CA GLU A 178 8.27 14.35 -18.26
C GLU A 178 7.59 15.24 -19.32
N LEU A 179 7.88 14.98 -20.60
CA LEU A 179 7.25 15.72 -21.70
C LEU A 179 5.73 15.45 -21.76
N ALA A 180 5.31 14.22 -21.49
CA ALA A 180 3.90 13.85 -21.44
C ALA A 180 3.17 14.54 -20.27
N ILE A 181 3.78 14.58 -19.08
CA ILE A 181 3.27 15.31 -17.91
C ILE A 181 3.06 16.79 -18.22
N LEU A 182 4.05 17.43 -18.86
CA LEU A 182 3.95 18.83 -19.26
C LEU A 182 2.76 19.08 -20.21
N ARG A 183 2.55 18.16 -21.17
CA ARG A 183 1.44 18.26 -22.14
C ARG A 183 0.07 18.11 -21.47
N ILE A 184 -0.07 17.14 -20.56
CA ILE A 184 -1.30 16.92 -19.80
C ILE A 184 -1.64 18.15 -18.96
N ASN A 185 -0.66 18.66 -18.20
CA ASN A 185 -0.88 19.86 -17.37
C ASN A 185 -1.33 21.07 -18.17
N ARG A 186 -0.76 21.26 -19.40
CA ARG A 186 -1.19 22.31 -20.30
C ARG A 186 -2.62 22.10 -20.83
N GLY A 187 -3.00 20.86 -21.14
CA GLY A 187 -4.36 20.51 -21.58
C GLY A 187 -5.38 20.78 -20.48
N GLU A 188 -5.09 20.36 -19.25
CA GLU A 188 -5.94 20.63 -18.09
C GLU A 188 -6.14 22.13 -17.84
N ALA A 189 -5.07 22.92 -17.94
CA ALA A 189 -5.14 24.38 -17.79
C ALA A 189 -6.00 25.05 -18.88
N LYS A 190 -6.17 24.40 -20.04
CA LYS A 190 -7.05 24.87 -21.13
C LYS A 190 -8.47 24.31 -21.06
N GLY A 191 -8.74 23.41 -20.08
CA GLY A 191 -10.03 22.72 -19.98
C GLY A 191 -10.21 21.60 -21.02
N GLU A 192 -9.14 21.14 -21.66
CA GLU A 192 -9.11 20.03 -22.61
C GLU A 192 -9.10 18.70 -21.83
N CYS A 193 -10.19 18.36 -21.14
CA CYS A 193 -10.31 17.05 -20.48
C CYS A 193 -11.04 16.09 -21.45
N SER A 194 -10.38 15.01 -21.87
CA SER A 194 -10.86 14.20 -22.98
C SER A 194 -11.20 12.75 -22.64
N ILE A 195 -10.94 12.28 -21.42
CA ILE A 195 -11.17 10.87 -21.06
C ILE A 195 -12.35 10.77 -20.09
N GLU A 196 -13.34 9.97 -20.46
CA GLU A 196 -14.48 9.68 -19.59
C GLU A 196 -14.02 8.97 -18.33
N ARG A 197 -14.40 9.52 -17.18
CA ARG A 197 -14.03 8.99 -15.88
C ARG A 197 -14.93 7.80 -15.54
N PRO A 198 -14.37 6.62 -15.29
CA PRO A 198 -15.15 5.48 -14.83
C PRO A 198 -15.72 5.74 -13.43
N SER A 199 -16.82 5.05 -13.09
CA SER A 199 -17.41 5.10 -11.75
C SER A 199 -17.68 3.68 -11.28
N LEU A 200 -17.03 3.29 -10.17
CA LEU A 200 -17.20 1.99 -9.52
C LEU A 200 -17.92 2.19 -8.19
N SER A 201 -18.99 1.44 -7.99
CA SER A 201 -19.63 1.36 -6.67
C SER A 201 -18.77 0.56 -5.69
N GLN A 202 -19.00 0.74 -4.38
CA GLN A 202 -18.36 -0.11 -3.38
C GLN A 202 -18.68 -1.59 -3.59
N GLN A 203 -19.91 -1.89 -4.04
CA GLN A 203 -20.33 -3.25 -4.33
C GLN A 203 -19.53 -3.89 -5.48
N ASP A 204 -19.17 -3.12 -6.51
CA ASP A 204 -18.30 -3.60 -7.60
C ASP A 204 -16.92 -3.99 -7.06
N ILE A 205 -16.38 -3.20 -6.12
CA ILE A 205 -15.08 -3.47 -5.48
C ILE A 205 -15.16 -4.73 -4.60
N PHE A 206 -16.19 -4.85 -3.76
CA PHE A 206 -16.35 -6.03 -2.90
C PHE A 206 -16.55 -7.31 -3.71
N THR A 207 -17.29 -7.23 -4.81
CA THR A 207 -17.46 -8.36 -5.73
C THR A 207 -16.12 -8.72 -6.40
N ALA A 208 -15.37 -7.74 -6.88
CA ALA A 208 -14.04 -7.97 -7.46
C ALA A 208 -13.03 -8.54 -6.46
N ARG A 209 -13.08 -8.12 -5.18
CA ARG A 209 -12.31 -8.73 -4.09
C ARG A 209 -12.60 -10.21 -3.92
N GLN A 210 -13.89 -10.57 -3.97
CA GLN A 210 -14.33 -11.96 -3.85
C GLN A 210 -13.87 -12.77 -5.06
N GLU A 211 -14.05 -12.25 -6.29
CA GLU A 211 -13.56 -12.89 -7.50
C GLU A 211 -12.03 -13.08 -7.48
N ALA A 212 -11.28 -12.13 -6.95
CA ALA A 212 -9.83 -12.25 -6.80
C ALA A 212 -9.44 -13.31 -5.77
N LEU A 213 -10.16 -13.42 -4.65
CA LEU A 213 -9.93 -14.48 -3.65
C LEU A 213 -10.25 -15.88 -4.18
N ASP A 214 -11.20 -15.99 -5.11
CA ASP A 214 -11.62 -17.26 -5.73
C ASP A 214 -10.70 -17.70 -6.87
N ILE A 215 -9.70 -16.91 -7.27
CA ILE A 215 -8.69 -17.32 -8.26
C ILE A 215 -7.99 -18.58 -7.77
N HIS A 216 -7.94 -19.61 -8.63
CA HIS A 216 -7.34 -20.88 -8.27
C HIS A 216 -5.83 -20.75 -7.97
N MET A 217 -5.39 -21.31 -6.85
CA MET A 217 -3.98 -21.48 -6.53
C MET A 217 -3.69 -22.96 -6.30
N ALA A 218 -2.80 -23.53 -7.11
CA ALA A 218 -2.38 -24.92 -6.95
C ALA A 218 -1.55 -25.07 -5.67
N GLU A 219 -1.62 -26.26 -5.02
CA GLU A 219 -0.85 -26.55 -3.79
C GLU A 219 0.66 -26.32 -3.97
N ALA A 220 1.20 -26.59 -5.17
CA ALA A 220 2.60 -26.32 -5.48
C ALA A 220 2.97 -24.84 -5.33
N ILE A 221 2.05 -23.91 -5.69
CA ILE A 221 2.25 -22.48 -5.54
C ILE A 221 2.12 -22.06 -4.07
N GLU A 222 1.17 -22.62 -3.34
CA GLU A 222 1.05 -22.39 -1.88
C GLU A 222 2.35 -22.82 -1.17
N GLN A 223 2.87 -23.98 -1.51
CA GLN A 223 4.15 -24.48 -0.97
C GLN A 223 5.32 -23.59 -1.42
N TYR A 224 5.31 -23.04 -2.63
CA TYR A 224 6.32 -22.09 -3.10
C TYR A 224 6.34 -20.83 -2.24
N ILE A 225 5.17 -20.23 -1.97
CA ILE A 225 5.04 -19.08 -1.06
C ILE A 225 5.60 -19.41 0.33
N VAL A 226 5.23 -20.56 0.88
CA VAL A 226 5.72 -20.99 2.20
C VAL A 226 7.24 -21.18 2.18
N ARG A 227 7.82 -21.82 1.14
CA ARG A 227 9.27 -21.97 1.01
C ARG A 227 10.00 -20.63 0.94
N LEU A 228 9.48 -19.65 0.19
CA LEU A 228 10.05 -18.31 0.14
C LEU A 228 10.10 -17.67 1.54
N VAL A 229 9.00 -17.73 2.28
CA VAL A 229 8.92 -17.18 3.63
C VAL A 229 9.84 -17.92 4.59
N MET A 230 9.89 -19.27 4.52
CA MET A 230 10.76 -20.07 5.38
C MET A 230 12.25 -19.85 5.09
N ALA A 231 12.62 -19.60 3.83
CA ALA A 231 14.00 -19.24 3.46
C ALA A 231 14.47 -17.95 4.14
N THR A 232 13.56 -16.97 4.39
CA THR A 232 13.92 -15.77 5.16
C THR A 232 14.16 -16.06 6.65
N ARG A 233 13.51 -17.09 7.21
CA ARG A 233 13.59 -17.43 8.66
C ARG A 233 14.70 -18.42 8.98
N ARG A 234 15.10 -19.20 7.99
CA ARG A 234 16.10 -20.27 8.10
C ARG A 234 17.14 -20.13 7.00
N ALA A 235 17.66 -18.91 6.85
CA ALA A 235 18.57 -18.56 5.76
C ALA A 235 19.80 -19.48 5.70
N SER A 236 20.33 -19.90 6.86
CA SER A 236 21.47 -20.82 6.99
C SER A 236 21.23 -22.20 6.34
N GLU A 237 20.00 -22.67 6.23
CA GLU A 237 19.65 -23.92 5.56
C GLU A 237 19.69 -23.81 4.03
N TYR A 238 19.62 -22.60 3.48
CA TYR A 238 19.57 -22.32 2.05
C TYR A 238 20.89 -21.80 1.50
N ASP A 239 21.47 -20.79 2.14
CA ASP A 239 22.70 -20.15 1.66
C ASP A 239 23.41 -19.36 2.78
N SER A 240 24.75 -19.48 2.84
CA SER A 240 25.55 -18.83 3.88
C SER A 240 25.68 -17.32 3.72
N GLU A 241 25.52 -16.79 2.53
CA GLU A 241 25.53 -15.35 2.25
C GLU A 241 24.21 -14.73 2.65
N LEU A 242 23.08 -15.39 2.30
CA LEU A 242 21.75 -14.99 2.72
C LEU A 242 21.63 -14.94 4.25
N ASP A 243 22.23 -15.91 4.96
CA ASP A 243 22.26 -15.95 6.43
C ASP A 243 23.01 -14.76 7.03
N LYS A 244 24.10 -14.32 6.38
CA LYS A 244 24.83 -13.12 6.81
C LYS A 244 24.05 -11.82 6.55
N TRP A 245 23.21 -11.79 5.53
CA TRP A 245 22.48 -10.59 5.14
C TRP A 245 21.23 -10.34 5.98
N LEU A 246 20.59 -11.39 6.51
CA LEU A 246 19.34 -11.28 7.25
C LEU A 246 19.59 -11.29 8.76
N ALA A 247 19.09 -10.26 9.44
CA ALA A 247 19.02 -10.23 10.91
C ALA A 247 17.75 -10.93 11.42
N MET A 248 16.64 -10.81 10.68
CA MET A 248 15.37 -11.43 11.01
C MET A 248 14.56 -11.72 9.75
N GLY A 249 13.90 -12.88 9.70
CA GLY A 249 12.96 -13.25 8.66
C GLY A 249 11.58 -12.61 8.83
N VAL A 250 10.77 -12.72 7.79
CA VAL A 250 9.44 -12.09 7.73
C VAL A 250 8.38 -12.80 8.58
N SER A 251 7.35 -12.08 9.01
CA SER A 251 6.22 -12.58 9.80
C SER A 251 5.23 -13.42 8.96
N PRO A 252 4.27 -14.14 9.58
CA PRO A 252 3.19 -14.82 8.86
C PRO A 252 2.31 -13.88 8.01
N ARG A 253 2.30 -12.58 8.31
CA ARG A 253 1.61 -11.57 7.48
C ARG A 253 2.16 -11.53 6.05
N ALA A 254 3.46 -11.77 5.87
CA ALA A 254 4.06 -11.87 4.54
C ALA A 254 3.48 -13.03 3.71
N THR A 255 3.24 -14.19 4.33
CA THR A 255 2.62 -15.35 3.65
C THR A 255 1.23 -15.00 3.17
N ILE A 256 0.40 -14.40 4.04
CA ILE A 256 -0.96 -13.97 3.72
C ILE A 256 -0.95 -12.88 2.65
N ALA A 257 -0.01 -11.93 2.74
CA ALA A 257 0.12 -10.86 1.77
C ALA A 257 0.52 -11.38 0.38
N LEU A 258 1.47 -12.32 0.30
CA LEU A 258 1.86 -12.95 -0.97
C LEU A 258 0.69 -13.70 -1.61
N ASP A 259 -0.06 -14.49 -0.85
CA ASP A 259 -1.26 -15.18 -1.35
C ASP A 259 -2.27 -14.19 -1.93
N ARG A 260 -2.71 -13.21 -1.15
CA ARG A 260 -3.72 -12.24 -1.57
C ARG A 260 -3.27 -11.39 -2.75
N CYS A 261 -2.02 -10.90 -2.73
CA CYS A 261 -1.49 -10.06 -3.80
C CYS A 261 -1.25 -10.84 -5.09
N ALA A 262 -0.79 -12.11 -5.03
CA ALA A 262 -0.61 -12.95 -6.21
C ALA A 262 -1.96 -13.27 -6.87
N ARG A 263 -3.01 -13.56 -6.11
CA ARG A 263 -4.38 -13.75 -6.63
C ARG A 263 -4.91 -12.46 -7.28
N ALA A 264 -4.78 -11.32 -6.62
CA ALA A 264 -5.18 -10.03 -7.17
C ALA A 264 -4.41 -9.69 -8.45
N HIS A 265 -3.10 -10.00 -8.49
CA HIS A 265 -2.25 -9.82 -9.66
C HIS A 265 -2.72 -10.69 -10.84
N ALA A 266 -3.01 -11.97 -10.60
CA ALA A 266 -3.54 -12.89 -11.61
C ALA A 266 -4.93 -12.44 -12.13
N TRP A 267 -5.81 -11.98 -11.22
CA TRP A 267 -7.13 -11.47 -11.57
C TRP A 267 -7.05 -10.23 -12.47
N LEU A 268 -6.21 -9.25 -12.14
CA LEU A 268 -5.96 -8.07 -12.99
C LEU A 268 -5.37 -8.44 -14.35
N ALA A 269 -4.56 -9.49 -14.41
CA ALA A 269 -4.03 -10.02 -15.67
C ALA A 269 -5.04 -10.85 -16.47
N GLY A 270 -6.30 -10.94 -16.02
CA GLY A 270 -7.37 -11.66 -16.72
C GLY A 270 -7.33 -13.19 -16.58
N ARG A 271 -6.44 -13.73 -15.75
CA ARG A 271 -6.29 -15.17 -15.52
C ARG A 271 -7.20 -15.68 -14.40
N ASP A 272 -7.50 -16.97 -14.42
CA ASP A 272 -8.30 -17.69 -13.43
C ASP A 272 -7.44 -18.60 -12.52
N PHE A 273 -6.12 -18.53 -12.66
CA PHE A 273 -5.15 -19.24 -11.83
C PHE A 273 -3.93 -18.37 -11.52
N VAL A 274 -3.29 -18.65 -10.39
CA VAL A 274 -2.03 -18.03 -9.97
C VAL A 274 -0.86 -18.83 -10.54
N SER A 275 0.08 -18.12 -11.16
CA SER A 275 1.34 -18.69 -11.64
C SER A 275 2.52 -18.31 -10.71
N PRO A 276 3.68 -19.01 -10.82
CA PRO A 276 4.87 -18.63 -10.07
C PRO A 276 5.30 -17.18 -10.30
N GLU A 277 5.12 -16.66 -11.51
CA GLU A 277 5.46 -15.29 -11.90
C GLU A 277 4.63 -14.27 -11.14
N ASP A 278 3.39 -14.59 -10.75
CA ASP A 278 2.57 -13.71 -9.92
C ASP A 278 3.16 -13.57 -8.52
N VAL A 279 3.62 -14.67 -7.94
CA VAL A 279 4.28 -14.67 -6.63
C VAL A 279 5.60 -13.90 -6.71
N GLN A 280 6.40 -14.13 -7.76
CA GLN A 280 7.68 -13.44 -7.97
C GLN A 280 7.48 -11.92 -8.15
N ALA A 281 6.49 -11.51 -8.95
CA ALA A 281 6.16 -10.10 -9.15
C ALA A 281 5.74 -9.41 -7.84
N MET A 282 5.05 -10.15 -6.95
CA MET A 282 4.60 -9.63 -5.67
C MET A 282 5.65 -9.77 -4.54
N ALA A 283 6.71 -10.54 -4.75
CA ALA A 283 7.75 -10.72 -3.74
C ALA A 283 8.40 -9.38 -3.33
N TYR A 284 8.72 -8.51 -4.28
CA TYR A 284 9.37 -7.23 -4.00
C TYR A 284 8.47 -6.29 -3.17
N PRO A 285 7.27 -5.91 -3.62
CA PRO A 285 6.44 -4.98 -2.87
C PRO A 285 5.93 -5.56 -1.53
N VAL A 286 5.83 -6.89 -1.40
CA VAL A 286 5.39 -7.55 -0.16
C VAL A 286 6.52 -7.74 0.83
N LEU A 287 7.72 -8.12 0.41
CA LEU A 287 8.80 -8.51 1.32
C LEU A 287 9.75 -7.36 1.68
N ARG A 288 9.95 -6.39 0.79
CA ARG A 288 10.97 -5.34 0.90
C ARG A 288 11.00 -4.66 2.28
N HIS A 289 9.85 -4.24 2.79
CA HIS A 289 9.71 -3.53 4.06
C HIS A 289 9.59 -4.45 5.28
N ARG A 290 9.63 -5.78 5.07
CA ARG A 290 9.52 -6.81 6.11
C ARG A 290 10.84 -7.51 6.39
N LEU A 291 11.82 -7.37 5.48
CA LEU A 291 13.15 -7.95 5.64
C LEU A 291 14.00 -7.03 6.51
N LEU A 292 14.50 -7.55 7.63
CA LEU A 292 15.44 -6.84 8.46
C LEU A 292 16.86 -7.24 8.09
N LEU A 293 17.58 -6.31 7.49
CA LEU A 293 18.97 -6.54 7.09
C LEU A 293 19.91 -6.46 8.29
N SER A 294 20.92 -7.31 8.29
CA SER A 294 21.98 -7.29 9.29
C SER A 294 22.86 -6.03 9.13
N TYR A 295 23.56 -5.64 10.20
CA TYR A 295 24.57 -4.59 10.13
C TYR A 295 25.68 -4.86 9.09
N HIS A 296 26.02 -6.15 8.90
CA HIS A 296 26.97 -6.58 7.90
C HIS A 296 26.46 -6.26 6.48
N ALA A 297 25.23 -6.64 6.16
CA ALA A 297 24.61 -6.35 4.88
C ALA A 297 24.52 -4.84 4.62
N GLN A 298 24.12 -4.05 5.63
CA GLN A 298 24.06 -2.59 5.52
C GLN A 298 25.43 -1.97 5.26
N ALA A 299 26.48 -2.47 5.93
CA ALA A 299 27.86 -1.99 5.72
C ALA A 299 28.40 -2.33 4.33
N GLU A 300 27.95 -3.43 3.72
CA GLU A 300 28.29 -3.85 2.36
C GLU A 300 27.40 -3.16 1.29
N GLY A 301 26.40 -2.38 1.69
CA GLY A 301 25.48 -1.72 0.77
C GLY A 301 24.45 -2.67 0.13
N VAL A 302 24.20 -3.84 0.74
CA VAL A 302 23.20 -4.79 0.28
C VAL A 302 21.81 -4.21 0.50
N THR A 303 20.97 -4.25 -0.53
CA THR A 303 19.59 -3.78 -0.50
C THR A 303 18.59 -4.91 -0.25
N ALA A 304 17.41 -4.59 0.24
CA ALA A 304 16.31 -5.57 0.38
C ALA A 304 15.96 -6.23 -0.96
N ASN A 305 16.04 -5.50 -2.07
CA ASN A 305 15.79 -6.04 -3.41
C ASN A 305 16.82 -7.11 -3.79
N GLN A 306 18.10 -6.90 -3.50
CA GLN A 306 19.15 -7.91 -3.73
C GLN A 306 18.93 -9.17 -2.89
N VAL A 307 18.44 -9.03 -1.66
CA VAL A 307 18.06 -10.18 -0.84
C VAL A 307 16.89 -10.94 -1.47
N ILE A 308 15.88 -10.23 -2.00
CA ILE A 308 14.74 -10.85 -2.68
C ILE A 308 15.20 -11.55 -3.97
N ASP A 309 16.08 -10.94 -4.77
CA ASP A 309 16.68 -11.58 -5.96
C ASP A 309 17.35 -12.91 -5.59
N LYS A 310 18.14 -12.90 -4.52
CA LYS A 310 18.81 -14.09 -4.01
C LYS A 310 17.79 -15.16 -3.56
N LEU A 311 16.77 -14.77 -2.80
CA LEU A 311 15.69 -15.67 -2.36
C LEU A 311 14.99 -16.34 -3.55
N LEU A 312 14.60 -15.55 -4.56
CA LEU A 312 13.93 -16.04 -5.76
C LEU A 312 14.82 -17.00 -6.57
N SER A 313 16.14 -16.76 -6.58
CA SER A 313 17.11 -17.65 -7.26
C SER A 313 17.34 -18.97 -6.54
N LEU A 314 17.28 -18.97 -5.20
CA LEU A 314 17.53 -20.16 -4.36
C LEU A 314 16.29 -21.05 -4.20
N VAL A 315 15.12 -20.43 -4.16
CA VAL A 315 13.85 -21.15 -3.96
C VAL A 315 13.20 -21.42 -5.32
N GLY A 316 13.37 -22.63 -5.82
CA GLY A 316 12.74 -23.06 -7.08
C GLY A 316 11.21 -22.93 -7.02
N SER A 317 10.62 -22.48 -8.14
CA SER A 317 9.15 -22.36 -8.31
C SER A 317 8.41 -23.69 -8.45
N ALA A 318 9.15 -24.82 -8.35
CA ALA A 318 8.77 -26.24 -8.43
C ALA A 318 8.60 -26.80 -9.79
#